data_5b8970f069359df4d7bc1434f1504b44
#
_entry.id   5b8970f069359df4d7bc1434f1504b44
#
_cell.length_a   1.000
_cell.length_b   1.000
_cell.length_c   1.000
_cell.angle_alpha   90.00
_cell.angle_beta   90.00
_cell.angle_gamma   90.00
#
_symmetry.space_group_name_H-M   'P 1'
#
loop_
_entity.id
_entity.type
_entity.pdbx_description
1 polymer ?
#
loop_
_entity_poly.entity_id
_entity_poly.type
_entity_poly.pdbx_seq_one_letter_code
_entity_poly.pdbx_strand_id
1 'polypeptide(L)'
;RLHPGTALSKEHPEWVISPGKDGGGLFNLGLPEARDYMTRYLKAVIQDYGLACLRIDYNIDPLPFWEFLNRQAPDRVGVAEIRYVEGLYRMWDDLLGAYPHLFIDNCASGGRRIDLETCSRSIPLWRSDNTCDMLDLRPETIGQAAIKNQLMSAGLNRYVPFSTVGQMGATPYLFRSGFNAGIAFAEDCRPKDYPRDLLKQAITEGKRLRKYYFGNYSPLSDVTLNPKDWCMMQYHRPAEADGMVVAFRRHQSPYGSFVCALQEVEAAADYEVTL
;
A
#
# COMPACT_ATOMS: atom_id res chain seq x y z
N ARG A 1 13.85 -4.19 12.62
CA ARG A 1 14.94 -5.19 12.63
C ARG A 1 16.26 -4.49 12.95
N LEU A 2 17.05 -5.08 13.83
CA LEU A 2 18.44 -4.69 14.09
C LEU A 2 19.40 -5.72 13.47
N HIS A 3 20.41 -5.21 12.78
CA HIS A 3 21.52 -6.06 12.32
C HIS A 3 22.49 -6.36 13.46
N PRO A 4 23.11 -7.55 13.48
CA PRO A 4 24.14 -7.87 14.44
C PRO A 4 25.32 -6.90 14.31
N GLY A 5 25.92 -6.54 15.43
CA GLY A 5 27.11 -5.69 15.46
C GLY A 5 26.86 -4.19 15.30
N THR A 6 25.62 -3.72 15.15
CA THR A 6 25.29 -2.29 15.23
C THR A 6 25.55 -1.75 16.65
N ALA A 7 25.81 -0.45 16.79
CA ALA A 7 26.01 0.19 18.10
C ALA A 7 24.84 -0.15 19.04
N LEU A 8 23.61 0.10 18.62
CA LEU A 8 22.40 -0.14 19.40
C LEU A 8 22.25 -1.61 19.84
N SER A 9 22.57 -2.59 18.96
CA SER A 9 22.49 -4.01 19.33
C SER A 9 23.57 -4.46 20.33
N LYS A 10 24.68 -3.73 20.42
CA LYS A 10 25.76 -3.97 21.40
C LYS A 10 25.50 -3.29 22.74
N GLU A 11 24.99 -2.06 22.70
CA GLU A 11 24.69 -1.26 23.87
C GLU A 11 23.44 -1.76 24.61
N HIS A 12 22.45 -2.25 23.85
CA HIS A 12 21.15 -2.70 24.35
C HIS A 12 20.76 -4.07 23.78
N PRO A 13 21.52 -5.15 24.07
CA PRO A 13 21.18 -6.50 23.61
C PRO A 13 19.82 -6.97 24.15
N GLU A 14 19.38 -6.49 25.31
CA GLU A 14 18.07 -6.77 25.92
C GLU A 14 16.88 -6.21 25.12
N TRP A 15 17.11 -5.24 24.25
CA TRP A 15 16.09 -4.69 23.36
C TRP A 15 15.92 -5.49 22.09
N VAL A 16 16.67 -6.56 21.89
CA VAL A 16 16.66 -7.38 20.69
C VAL A 16 16.09 -8.75 20.97
N ILE A 17 14.98 -9.10 20.32
CA ILE A 17 14.49 -10.47 20.31
C ILE A 17 15.30 -11.21 19.26
N SER A 18 16.18 -12.11 19.70
CA SER A 18 17.09 -12.86 18.81
C SER A 18 16.98 -14.36 19.08
N PRO A 19 16.28 -15.11 18.24
CA PRO A 19 16.26 -16.56 18.31
C PRO A 19 17.56 -17.22 17.81
N GLY A 20 18.41 -16.48 17.13
CA GLY A 20 19.71 -16.92 16.61
C GLY A 20 20.88 -16.52 17.51
N LYS A 21 22.09 -16.99 17.15
CA LYS A 21 23.33 -16.70 17.88
C LYS A 21 24.09 -15.48 17.35
N ASP A 22 23.63 -14.88 16.27
CA ASP A 22 24.30 -13.79 15.57
C ASP A 22 24.08 -12.41 16.20
N GLY A 23 23.22 -12.30 17.23
CA GLY A 23 22.90 -11.06 17.94
C GLY A 23 22.05 -10.06 17.14
N GLY A 24 21.58 -10.45 15.94
CA GLY A 24 20.60 -9.69 15.15
C GLY A 24 19.19 -10.17 15.42
N GLY A 25 18.21 -9.30 15.19
CA GLY A 25 16.84 -9.72 15.41
C GLY A 25 15.78 -8.64 15.29
N LEU A 26 14.67 -8.87 15.95
CA LEU A 26 13.56 -7.94 16.03
C LEU A 26 13.79 -6.97 17.19
N PHE A 27 13.70 -5.66 16.90
CA PHE A 27 13.71 -4.64 17.95
C PHE A 27 12.43 -4.72 18.77
N ASN A 28 12.54 -4.87 20.08
CA ASN A 28 11.44 -5.20 20.97
C ASN A 28 10.62 -3.97 21.40
N LEU A 29 9.64 -3.58 20.60
CA LEU A 29 8.72 -2.49 20.93
C LEU A 29 7.79 -2.81 22.13
N GLY A 30 7.72 -4.07 22.56
CA GLY A 30 6.98 -4.47 23.76
C GLY A 30 7.65 -4.02 25.06
N LEU A 31 8.92 -3.64 25.03
CA LEU A 31 9.65 -3.04 26.17
C LEU A 31 9.46 -1.52 26.16
N PRO A 32 8.97 -0.91 27.25
CA PRO A 32 8.73 0.53 27.31
C PRO A 32 9.97 1.37 26.97
N GLU A 33 11.14 1.02 27.54
CA GLU A 33 12.39 1.75 27.33
C GLU A 33 12.84 1.73 25.87
N ALA A 34 12.77 0.56 25.23
CA ALA A 34 13.12 0.38 23.82
C ALA A 34 12.15 1.17 22.92
N ARG A 35 10.86 1.06 23.17
CA ARG A 35 9.83 1.83 22.44
C ARG A 35 10.04 3.33 22.59
N ASP A 36 10.26 3.83 23.81
CA ASP A 36 10.44 5.25 24.08
C ASP A 36 11.72 5.80 23.43
N TYR A 37 12.79 4.99 23.40
CA TYR A 37 13.99 5.33 22.65
C TYR A 37 13.68 5.48 21.15
N MET A 38 13.02 4.48 20.54
CA MET A 38 12.70 4.49 19.11
C MET A 38 11.75 5.65 18.77
N THR A 39 10.78 5.92 19.64
CA THR A 39 9.85 7.05 19.46
C THR A 39 10.59 8.38 19.44
N ARG A 40 11.49 8.62 20.39
CA ARG A 40 12.31 9.85 20.42
C ARG A 40 13.21 9.95 19.19
N TYR A 41 13.85 8.85 18.80
CA TYR A 41 14.71 8.81 17.62
C TYR A 41 13.93 9.16 16.35
N LEU A 42 12.77 8.54 16.13
CA LEU A 42 11.94 8.84 14.96
C LEU A 42 11.38 10.26 14.99
N LYS A 43 11.01 10.81 16.16
CA LYS A 43 10.61 12.21 16.30
C LYS A 43 11.73 13.16 15.84
N ALA A 44 12.97 12.91 16.25
CA ALA A 44 14.11 13.71 15.83
C ALA A 44 14.31 13.62 14.30
N VAL A 45 14.28 12.41 13.74
CA VAL A 45 14.41 12.21 12.26
C VAL A 45 13.29 12.94 11.50
N ILE A 46 12.04 12.82 11.94
CA ILE A 46 10.90 13.50 11.30
C ILE A 46 11.11 15.01 11.31
N GLN A 47 11.53 15.56 12.43
CA GLN A 47 11.77 16.99 12.60
C GLN A 47 12.97 17.47 11.78
N ASP A 48 14.11 16.79 11.88
CA ASP A 48 15.38 17.20 11.24
C ASP A 48 15.29 17.19 9.71
N TYR A 49 14.54 16.24 9.17
CA TYR A 49 14.36 16.10 7.71
C TYR A 49 13.04 16.68 7.18
N GLY A 50 12.17 17.21 8.05
CA GLY A 50 10.87 17.76 7.64
C GLY A 50 9.97 16.71 6.97
N LEU A 51 9.92 15.49 7.51
CA LEU A 51 9.21 14.39 6.87
C LEU A 51 7.69 14.58 6.95
N ALA A 52 7.03 14.49 5.81
CA ALA A 52 5.56 14.42 5.71
C ALA A 52 5.05 12.97 5.63
N CYS A 53 5.93 12.02 5.28
CA CYS A 53 5.61 10.60 5.18
C CYS A 53 6.71 9.77 5.84
N LEU A 54 6.30 8.82 6.68
CA LEU A 54 7.16 7.79 7.25
C LEU A 54 6.73 6.42 6.72
N ARG A 55 7.55 5.80 5.84
CA ARG A 55 7.31 4.43 5.42
C ARG A 55 7.96 3.46 6.38
N ILE A 56 7.15 2.52 6.87
CA ILE A 56 7.59 1.41 7.70
C ILE A 56 7.36 0.11 6.93
N ASP A 57 8.44 -0.58 6.60
CA ASP A 57 8.40 -1.85 5.88
C ASP A 57 8.92 -2.99 6.77
N TYR A 58 8.09 -4.02 6.96
CA TYR A 58 8.34 -5.12 7.89
C TYR A 58 8.48 -6.43 7.13
N ASN A 59 9.65 -6.65 6.53
CA ASN A 59 9.95 -7.77 5.65
C ASN A 59 10.61 -8.93 6.40
N ILE A 60 9.96 -9.43 7.45
CA ILE A 60 10.38 -10.62 8.18
C ILE A 60 9.18 -11.50 8.51
N ASP A 61 9.44 -12.79 8.70
CA ASP A 61 8.49 -13.68 9.34
C ASP A 61 8.62 -13.54 10.87
N PRO A 62 7.59 -13.06 11.58
CA PRO A 62 7.68 -12.81 13.01
C PRO A 62 7.52 -14.05 13.87
N LEU A 63 6.94 -15.13 13.36
CA LEU A 63 6.62 -16.34 14.14
C LEU A 63 7.80 -16.92 14.93
N PRO A 64 9.01 -17.07 14.35
CA PRO A 64 10.16 -17.60 15.10
C PRO A 64 10.55 -16.76 16.33
N PHE A 65 10.31 -15.44 16.30
CA PHE A 65 10.59 -14.56 17.45
C PHE A 65 9.57 -14.76 18.56
N TRP A 66 8.30 -14.95 18.21
CA TRP A 66 7.24 -15.22 19.18
C TRP A 66 7.40 -16.60 19.80
N GLU A 67 7.69 -17.62 19.03
CA GLU A 67 7.99 -18.95 19.54
C GLU A 67 9.20 -18.97 20.47
N PHE A 68 10.24 -18.20 20.16
CA PHE A 68 11.41 -18.04 21.02
C PHE A 68 11.03 -17.48 22.39
N LEU A 69 10.23 -16.41 22.45
CA LEU A 69 9.78 -15.82 23.69
C LEU A 69 8.78 -16.68 24.44
N ASN A 70 7.87 -17.37 23.73
CA ASN A 70 6.91 -18.30 24.34
C ASN A 70 7.59 -19.49 25.02
N ARG A 71 8.71 -19.97 24.48
CA ARG A 71 9.51 -21.01 25.15
C ARG A 71 10.14 -20.55 26.48
N GLN A 72 10.40 -19.25 26.60
CA GLN A 72 10.95 -18.67 27.85
C GLN A 72 9.88 -18.41 28.91
N ALA A 73 8.61 -18.26 28.49
CA ALA A 73 7.47 -18.03 29.38
C ALA A 73 6.27 -18.88 28.94
N PRO A 74 6.31 -20.21 29.18
CA PRO A 74 5.31 -21.14 28.66
C PRO A 74 3.93 -20.98 29.31
N ASP A 75 3.84 -20.30 30.47
CA ASP A 75 2.60 -19.93 31.15
C ASP A 75 1.96 -18.65 30.56
N ARG A 76 2.65 -17.96 29.64
CA ARG A 76 2.27 -16.68 29.07
C ARG A 76 2.40 -16.64 27.53
N VAL A 77 2.03 -17.73 26.87
CA VAL A 77 2.04 -17.81 25.40
C VAL A 77 1.23 -16.69 24.79
N GLY A 78 1.80 -15.97 23.81
CA GLY A 78 1.18 -14.87 23.08
C GLY A 78 1.31 -13.48 23.75
N VAL A 79 1.62 -13.41 25.04
CA VAL A 79 1.71 -12.10 25.75
C VAL A 79 2.81 -11.20 25.19
N ALA A 80 3.95 -11.79 24.77
CA ALA A 80 5.04 -11.01 24.20
C ALA A 80 4.68 -10.40 22.84
N GLU A 81 3.95 -11.13 22.01
CA GLU A 81 3.42 -10.63 20.75
C GLU A 81 2.43 -9.49 20.95
N ILE A 82 1.45 -9.67 21.85
CA ILE A 82 0.46 -8.64 22.18
C ILE A 82 1.17 -7.36 22.65
N ARG A 83 2.13 -7.47 23.56
CA ARG A 83 2.89 -6.30 24.05
C ARG A 83 3.68 -5.61 22.94
N TYR A 84 4.23 -6.38 22.01
CA TYR A 84 4.94 -5.83 20.86
C TYR A 84 3.99 -5.03 19.95
N VAL A 85 2.82 -5.60 19.62
CA VAL A 85 1.82 -4.96 18.76
C VAL A 85 1.26 -3.69 19.44
N GLU A 86 0.92 -3.77 20.72
CA GLU A 86 0.50 -2.57 21.50
C GLU A 86 1.60 -1.51 21.53
N GLY A 87 2.86 -1.93 21.70
CA GLY A 87 4.01 -1.03 21.67
C GLY A 87 4.17 -0.33 20.32
N LEU A 88 3.96 -1.04 19.22
CA LEU A 88 3.95 -0.49 17.87
C LEU A 88 2.85 0.57 17.71
N TYR A 89 1.62 0.25 18.14
CA TYR A 89 0.50 1.19 18.05
C TYR A 89 0.75 2.45 18.88
N ARG A 90 1.22 2.31 20.12
CA ARG A 90 1.58 3.46 20.97
C ARG A 90 2.66 4.34 20.32
N MET A 91 3.70 3.74 19.77
CA MET A 91 4.72 4.49 19.02
C MET A 91 4.11 5.28 17.86
N TRP A 92 3.22 4.66 17.08
CA TRP A 92 2.55 5.37 15.98
C TRP A 92 1.62 6.48 16.48
N ASP A 93 0.84 6.24 17.54
CA ASP A 93 -0.02 7.26 18.15
C ASP A 93 0.80 8.45 18.66
N ASP A 94 1.95 8.20 19.31
CA ASP A 94 2.88 9.23 19.78
C ASP A 94 3.52 10.05 18.65
N LEU A 95 3.79 9.43 17.50
CA LEU A 95 4.30 10.11 16.30
C LEU A 95 3.21 10.97 15.66
N LEU A 96 2.01 10.42 15.46
CA LEU A 96 0.88 11.13 14.85
C LEU A 96 0.38 12.26 15.74
N GLY A 97 0.37 12.07 17.05
CA GLY A 97 0.02 13.12 18.01
C GLY A 97 1.02 14.27 18.02
N ALA A 98 2.32 13.98 17.85
CA ALA A 98 3.36 14.99 17.76
C ALA A 98 3.40 15.71 16.39
N TYR A 99 3.02 15.01 15.34
CA TYR A 99 3.06 15.49 13.96
C TYR A 99 1.72 15.21 13.25
N PRO A 100 0.68 16.03 13.43
CA PRO A 100 -0.66 15.78 12.88
C PRO A 100 -0.74 15.71 11.35
N HIS A 101 0.29 16.20 10.66
CA HIS A 101 0.39 16.12 9.18
C HIS A 101 1.23 14.93 8.70
N LEU A 102 1.78 14.13 9.63
CA LEU A 102 2.55 12.96 9.28
C LEU A 102 1.63 11.88 8.71
N PHE A 103 2.07 11.28 7.64
CA PHE A 103 1.44 10.13 7.01
C PHE A 103 2.32 8.89 7.25
N ILE A 104 1.74 7.82 7.76
CA ILE A 104 2.45 6.53 7.92
C ILE A 104 2.04 5.61 6.77
N ASP A 105 2.98 5.28 5.89
CA ASP A 105 2.85 4.23 4.87
C ASP A 105 3.31 2.89 5.46
N ASN A 106 2.34 2.02 5.73
CA ASN A 106 2.54 0.76 6.42
C ASN A 106 2.65 -0.39 5.43
N CYS A 107 3.84 -0.96 5.31
CA CYS A 107 4.11 -2.14 4.51
C CYS A 107 4.65 -3.28 5.38
N ALA A 108 4.32 -4.51 5.02
CA ALA A 108 4.84 -5.71 5.65
C ALA A 108 4.90 -6.85 4.63
N SER A 109 5.86 -6.83 3.71
CA SER A 109 5.90 -7.69 2.52
C SER A 109 4.56 -7.65 1.78
N GLY A 110 4.17 -6.46 1.34
CA GLY A 110 2.83 -6.14 0.88
C GLY A 110 1.85 -5.86 2.02
N GLY A 111 0.63 -6.32 1.88
CA GLY A 111 -0.50 -5.96 2.73
C GLY A 111 -0.76 -6.88 3.93
N ARG A 112 0.25 -7.41 4.60
CA ARG A 112 0.04 -8.31 5.77
C ARG A 112 -0.56 -7.61 6.99
N ARG A 113 -0.53 -6.27 7.05
CA ARG A 113 -1.09 -5.46 8.13
C ARG A 113 -2.20 -4.55 7.63
N ILE A 114 -3.22 -5.14 6.99
CA ILE A 114 -4.43 -4.45 6.54
C ILE A 114 -5.59 -4.90 7.46
N ASP A 115 -5.58 -4.43 8.67
CA ASP A 115 -6.62 -4.60 9.67
C ASP A 115 -7.10 -3.22 10.17
N LEU A 116 -8.22 -3.18 10.89
CA LEU A 116 -8.83 -1.93 11.34
C LEU A 116 -7.91 -1.12 12.25
N GLU A 117 -7.18 -1.76 13.14
CA GLU A 117 -6.30 -1.08 14.10
C GLU A 117 -5.07 -0.47 13.42
N THR A 118 -4.44 -1.18 12.48
CA THR A 118 -3.33 -0.61 11.72
C THR A 118 -3.80 0.47 10.75
N CYS A 119 -4.95 0.27 10.09
CA CYS A 119 -5.50 1.23 9.12
C CYS A 119 -6.08 2.50 9.78
N SER A 120 -6.40 2.48 11.07
CA SER A 120 -6.79 3.70 11.82
C SER A 120 -5.60 4.65 12.06
N ARG A 121 -4.35 4.16 11.95
CA ARG A 121 -3.10 4.91 12.19
C ARG A 121 -2.24 5.07 10.95
N SER A 122 -2.50 4.30 9.90
CA SER A 122 -1.61 4.23 8.73
C SER A 122 -2.39 3.86 7.48
N ILE A 123 -1.78 4.06 6.33
CA ILE A 123 -2.37 3.63 5.06
C ILE A 123 -1.39 2.65 4.38
N PRO A 124 -1.81 1.41 4.10
CA PRO A 124 -0.99 0.46 3.36
C PRO A 124 -1.06 0.80 1.85
N LEU A 125 -0.20 1.72 1.39
CA LEU A 125 -0.16 2.06 -0.03
C LEU A 125 0.20 0.85 -0.88
N TRP A 126 1.14 0.01 -0.41
CA TRP A 126 1.59 -1.20 -1.10
C TRP A 126 0.83 -2.42 -0.61
N ARG A 127 -0.26 -2.79 -1.30
CA ARG A 127 -1.19 -3.83 -0.84
C ARG A 127 -0.75 -5.25 -1.14
N SER A 128 0.17 -5.44 -2.11
CA SER A 128 0.63 -6.76 -2.50
C SER A 128 1.91 -6.68 -3.33
N ASP A 129 2.85 -7.58 -3.08
CA ASP A 129 4.03 -7.77 -3.92
C ASP A 129 3.72 -8.44 -5.26
N ASN A 130 2.52 -8.97 -5.44
CA ASN A 130 2.08 -9.56 -6.72
C ASN A 130 2.03 -8.59 -7.90
N THR A 131 2.15 -7.28 -7.65
CA THR A 131 2.21 -6.26 -8.71
C THR A 131 3.65 -5.86 -9.08
N CYS A 132 4.65 -6.52 -8.50
CA CYS A 132 6.08 -6.23 -8.71
C CYS A 132 6.75 -7.16 -9.72
N ASP A 133 6.02 -8.06 -10.36
CA ASP A 133 6.60 -9.03 -11.29
C ASP A 133 7.19 -8.32 -12.52
N MET A 134 8.43 -8.71 -12.88
CA MET A 134 9.03 -8.30 -14.14
C MET A 134 8.15 -8.74 -15.30
N LEU A 135 7.78 -7.82 -16.16
CA LEU A 135 6.95 -8.11 -17.32
C LEU A 135 7.82 -8.41 -18.55
N ASP A 136 7.56 -9.54 -19.18
CA ASP A 136 7.76 -9.59 -20.61
C ASP A 136 6.59 -8.84 -21.29
N LEU A 137 6.82 -8.21 -22.40
CA LEU A 137 5.83 -7.36 -23.07
C LEU A 137 4.85 -8.13 -23.95
N ARG A 138 4.66 -9.44 -23.73
CA ARG A 138 3.64 -10.22 -24.44
C ARG A 138 2.24 -9.77 -23.99
N PRO A 139 1.25 -9.73 -24.90
CA PRO A 139 -0.10 -9.26 -24.59
C PRO A 139 -0.74 -9.99 -23.40
N GLU A 140 -0.52 -11.29 -23.26
CA GLU A 140 -1.06 -12.11 -22.16
C GLU A 140 -0.47 -11.69 -20.83
N THR A 141 0.84 -11.45 -20.76
CA THR A 141 1.55 -11.02 -19.55
C THR A 141 1.10 -9.62 -19.13
N ILE A 142 0.99 -8.70 -20.09
CA ILE A 142 0.44 -7.35 -19.85
C ILE A 142 -1.01 -7.45 -19.36
N GLY A 143 -1.82 -8.30 -19.97
CA GLY A 143 -3.21 -8.51 -19.56
C GLY A 143 -3.33 -9.05 -18.13
N GLN A 144 -2.50 -10.01 -17.74
CA GLN A 144 -2.48 -10.56 -16.38
C GLN A 144 -2.00 -9.52 -15.36
N ALA A 145 -0.96 -8.76 -15.66
CA ALA A 145 -0.49 -7.69 -14.80
C ALA A 145 -1.56 -6.60 -14.60
N ALA A 146 -2.25 -6.21 -15.67
CA ALA A 146 -3.34 -5.25 -15.58
C ALA A 146 -4.49 -5.76 -14.70
N ILE A 147 -4.83 -7.05 -14.77
CA ILE A 147 -5.83 -7.67 -13.89
C ILE A 147 -5.39 -7.60 -12.43
N LYS A 148 -4.13 -7.94 -12.11
CA LYS A 148 -3.58 -7.81 -10.76
C LYS A 148 -3.71 -6.37 -10.23
N ASN A 149 -3.33 -5.39 -11.04
CA ASN A 149 -3.46 -3.97 -10.69
C ASN A 149 -4.91 -3.56 -10.43
N GLN A 150 -5.84 -3.97 -11.31
CA GLN A 150 -7.27 -3.70 -11.16
C GLN A 150 -7.81 -4.26 -9.83
N LEU A 151 -7.39 -5.47 -9.45
CA LEU A 151 -7.82 -6.11 -8.20
C LEU A 151 -7.28 -5.41 -6.96
N MET A 152 -6.07 -4.86 -7.01
CA MET A 152 -5.53 -4.06 -5.91
C MET A 152 -6.38 -2.82 -5.62
N SER A 153 -6.99 -2.24 -6.66
CA SER A 153 -7.92 -1.12 -6.51
C SER A 153 -9.35 -1.57 -6.20
N ALA A 154 -9.90 -2.47 -6.99
CA ALA A 154 -11.32 -2.81 -6.97
C ALA A 154 -11.79 -3.47 -5.66
N GLY A 155 -10.96 -4.29 -5.00
CA GLY A 155 -11.35 -5.02 -3.79
C GLY A 155 -11.36 -4.16 -2.54
N LEU A 156 -10.23 -3.55 -2.21
CA LEU A 156 -10.01 -2.89 -0.93
C LEU A 156 -10.40 -1.42 -0.88
N ASN A 157 -10.65 -0.76 -2.03
CA ASN A 157 -10.99 0.67 -2.05
C ASN A 157 -12.27 1.02 -1.28
N ARG A 158 -13.12 0.03 -0.97
CA ARG A 158 -14.28 0.23 -0.09
C ARG A 158 -13.91 0.55 1.35
N TYR A 159 -12.73 0.11 1.80
CA TYR A 159 -12.29 0.20 3.20
C TYR A 159 -11.02 1.02 3.34
N VAL A 160 -10.11 0.90 2.38
CA VAL A 160 -8.82 1.58 2.35
C VAL A 160 -8.69 2.23 0.97
N PRO A 161 -9.13 3.48 0.80
CA PRO A 161 -9.31 4.10 -0.52
C PRO A 161 -8.01 4.35 -1.27
N PHE A 162 -6.86 4.43 -0.57
CA PHE A 162 -5.59 4.79 -1.18
C PHE A 162 -4.70 3.58 -1.38
N SER A 163 -4.08 3.48 -2.54
CA SER A 163 -3.09 2.47 -2.85
C SER A 163 -2.11 2.94 -3.90
N THR A 164 -1.01 2.21 -4.02
CA THR A 164 -0.10 2.26 -5.16
C THR A 164 0.10 0.86 -5.70
N VAL A 165 0.49 0.77 -6.97
CA VAL A 165 1.01 -0.45 -7.56
C VAL A 165 2.33 -0.14 -8.25
N GLY A 166 3.24 -1.12 -8.31
CA GLY A 166 4.47 -1.00 -9.09
C GLY A 166 4.11 -1.00 -10.58
N GLN A 167 4.30 0.14 -11.23
CA GLN A 167 4.11 0.23 -12.67
C GLN A 167 5.34 -0.35 -13.36
N MET A 168 5.14 -1.44 -14.08
CA MET A 168 6.13 -2.09 -14.91
C MET A 168 5.57 -2.25 -16.30
N GLY A 169 6.35 -1.86 -17.32
CA GLY A 169 5.90 -1.86 -18.72
C GLY A 169 5.17 -0.58 -19.12
N ALA A 170 5.52 -0.11 -20.33
CA ALA A 170 5.13 1.20 -20.81
C ALA A 170 3.96 1.09 -21.81
N THR A 171 2.77 0.72 -21.34
CA THR A 171 1.55 0.83 -22.15
C THR A 171 0.51 1.69 -21.43
N PRO A 172 -0.30 2.51 -22.13
CA PRO A 172 -1.34 3.31 -21.51
C PRO A 172 -2.35 2.44 -20.72
N TYR A 173 -2.70 1.27 -21.22
CA TYR A 173 -3.62 0.36 -20.57
C TYR A 173 -3.07 -0.13 -19.22
N LEU A 174 -1.80 -0.50 -19.18
CA LEU A 174 -1.15 -0.99 -17.96
C LEU A 174 -0.99 0.14 -16.94
N PHE A 175 -0.53 1.33 -17.36
CA PHE A 175 -0.46 2.49 -16.48
C PHE A 175 -1.81 2.82 -15.86
N ARG A 176 -2.85 2.92 -16.67
CA ARG A 176 -4.21 3.21 -16.19
C ARG A 176 -4.74 2.16 -15.23
N SER A 177 -4.39 0.88 -15.44
CA SER A 177 -4.80 -0.21 -14.54
C SER A 177 -4.27 -0.06 -13.13
N GLY A 178 -3.13 0.61 -12.96
CA GLY A 178 -2.49 0.84 -11.67
C GLY A 178 -2.65 2.24 -11.13
N PHE A 179 -3.37 3.14 -11.82
CA PHE A 179 -3.60 4.48 -11.28
C PHE A 179 -4.47 4.44 -10.03
N ASN A 180 -4.05 5.20 -9.04
CA ASN A 180 -4.77 5.44 -7.80
C ASN A 180 -4.27 6.78 -7.20
N ALA A 181 -4.53 7.02 -5.92
CA ALA A 181 -4.04 8.21 -5.23
C ALA A 181 -2.51 8.32 -5.26
N GLY A 182 -1.78 7.20 -5.28
CA GLY A 182 -0.34 7.11 -5.47
C GLY A 182 0.04 6.42 -6.79
N ILE A 183 1.17 6.82 -7.35
CA ILE A 183 1.78 6.19 -8.54
C ILE A 183 3.22 5.83 -8.17
N ALA A 184 3.59 4.56 -8.31
CA ALA A 184 4.95 4.08 -8.11
C ALA A 184 5.48 3.45 -9.40
N PHE A 185 6.68 3.83 -9.82
CA PHE A 185 7.37 3.23 -10.95
C PHE A 185 8.47 2.32 -10.43
N ALA A 186 8.44 1.06 -10.86
CA ALA A 186 9.39 0.04 -10.44
C ALA A 186 10.34 -0.38 -11.58
N GLU A 187 10.43 0.40 -12.65
CA GLU A 187 11.26 0.15 -13.80
C GLU A 187 12.56 0.94 -13.77
N ASP A 188 13.58 0.39 -14.44
CA ASP A 188 14.80 1.13 -14.75
C ASP A 188 14.55 2.09 -15.92
N CYS A 189 14.41 3.36 -15.64
CA CYS A 189 14.19 4.42 -16.63
C CYS A 189 15.49 4.97 -17.24
N ARG A 190 16.69 4.42 -16.92
CA ARG A 190 17.99 4.89 -17.40
C ARG A 190 18.30 4.53 -18.86
N PRO A 191 17.84 3.37 -19.42
CA PRO A 191 18.13 3.04 -20.81
C PRO A 191 17.77 4.17 -21.77
N LYS A 192 18.60 4.38 -22.81
CA LYS A 192 18.40 5.46 -23.78
C LYS A 192 17.13 5.31 -24.59
N ASP A 193 16.73 4.08 -24.86
CA ASP A 193 15.54 3.67 -25.64
C ASP A 193 14.27 3.55 -24.75
N TYR A 194 14.38 3.84 -23.46
CA TYR A 194 13.22 3.83 -22.58
C TYR A 194 12.17 4.87 -23.05
N PRO A 195 10.88 4.53 -23.14
CA PRO A 195 9.82 5.37 -23.70
C PRO A 195 9.41 6.50 -22.75
N ARG A 196 10.31 7.46 -22.51
CA ARG A 196 10.13 8.56 -21.54
C ARG A 196 8.95 9.45 -21.82
N ASP A 197 8.60 9.65 -23.10
CA ASP A 197 7.45 10.48 -23.46
C ASP A 197 6.14 9.83 -23.05
N LEU A 198 6.03 8.51 -23.21
CA LEU A 198 4.89 7.75 -22.74
C LEU A 198 4.78 7.79 -21.21
N LEU A 199 5.90 7.62 -20.50
CA LEU A 199 5.95 7.76 -19.05
C LEU A 199 5.52 9.16 -18.60
N LYS A 200 6.00 10.21 -19.25
CA LYS A 200 5.62 11.60 -18.98
C LYS A 200 4.12 11.84 -19.18
N GLN A 201 3.55 11.31 -20.27
CA GLN A 201 2.11 11.35 -20.52
C GLN A 201 1.32 10.65 -19.42
N ALA A 202 1.74 9.42 -19.03
CA ALA A 202 1.09 8.66 -17.98
C ALA A 202 1.12 9.39 -16.62
N ILE A 203 2.28 9.96 -16.25
CA ILE A 203 2.40 10.75 -15.01
C ILE A 203 1.47 11.98 -15.05
N THR A 204 1.41 12.66 -16.19
CA THR A 204 0.56 13.86 -16.36
C THR A 204 -0.92 13.47 -16.23
N GLU A 205 -1.34 12.39 -16.89
CA GLU A 205 -2.69 11.86 -16.78
C GLU A 205 -3.02 11.44 -15.34
N GLY A 206 -2.15 10.65 -14.70
CA GLY A 206 -2.36 10.22 -13.33
C GLY A 206 -2.45 11.38 -12.33
N LYS A 207 -1.64 12.43 -12.49
CA LYS A 207 -1.74 13.65 -11.68
C LYS A 207 -3.08 14.37 -11.88
N ARG A 208 -3.58 14.43 -13.12
CA ARG A 208 -4.88 15.03 -13.43
C ARG A 208 -6.04 14.25 -12.82
N LEU A 209 -5.96 12.92 -12.86
CA LEU A 209 -7.01 12.03 -12.38
C LEU A 209 -6.98 11.81 -10.86
N ARG A 210 -5.84 12.08 -10.20
CA ARG A 210 -5.63 11.80 -8.76
C ARG A 210 -6.77 12.32 -7.88
N LYS A 211 -7.31 13.50 -8.17
CA LYS A 211 -8.37 14.12 -7.38
C LYS A 211 -9.63 13.24 -7.24
N TYR A 212 -9.94 12.42 -8.24
CA TYR A 212 -11.13 11.56 -8.21
C TYR A 212 -10.96 10.37 -7.27
N TYR A 213 -9.74 9.86 -7.09
CA TYR A 213 -9.50 8.72 -6.20
C TYR A 213 -9.72 9.05 -4.71
N PHE A 214 -9.93 10.31 -4.37
CA PHE A 214 -10.35 10.76 -3.03
C PHE A 214 -11.88 10.84 -2.89
N GLY A 215 -12.62 10.59 -3.95
CA GLY A 215 -14.08 10.56 -3.93
C GLY A 215 -14.66 9.24 -3.44
N ASN A 216 -15.99 9.18 -3.38
CA ASN A 216 -16.72 7.97 -3.01
C ASN A 216 -16.49 6.89 -4.05
N TYR A 217 -16.05 5.73 -3.60
CA TYR A 217 -15.75 4.59 -4.45
C TYR A 217 -16.94 3.64 -4.55
N SER A 218 -17.32 3.27 -5.78
CA SER A 218 -18.33 2.25 -6.06
C SER A 218 -17.84 1.29 -7.16
N PRO A 219 -17.78 -0.03 -6.91
CA PRO A 219 -17.56 -0.99 -7.98
C PRO A 219 -18.82 -1.05 -8.85
N LEU A 220 -18.65 -0.95 -10.17
CA LEU A 220 -19.72 -1.06 -11.15
C LEU A 220 -19.78 -2.43 -11.83
N SER A 221 -18.81 -3.29 -11.57
CA SER A 221 -18.75 -4.69 -11.99
C SER A 221 -18.27 -5.57 -10.86
N ASP A 222 -18.41 -6.88 -11.02
CA ASP A 222 -17.84 -7.84 -10.09
C ASP A 222 -16.32 -7.78 -10.07
N VAL A 223 -15.74 -8.08 -8.90
CA VAL A 223 -14.29 -8.17 -8.71
C VAL A 223 -13.86 -9.62 -8.97
N THR A 224 -13.36 -9.89 -10.17
CA THR A 224 -12.99 -11.24 -10.63
C THR A 224 -11.55 -11.29 -11.15
N LEU A 225 -10.98 -12.52 -11.21
CA LEU A 225 -9.71 -12.80 -11.89
C LEU A 225 -9.91 -13.20 -13.36
N ASN A 226 -11.14 -13.38 -13.81
CA ASN A 226 -11.46 -13.89 -15.14
C ASN A 226 -11.04 -12.87 -16.23
N PRO A 227 -10.16 -13.23 -17.18
CA PRO A 227 -9.70 -12.34 -18.24
C PRO A 227 -10.77 -12.01 -19.29
N LYS A 228 -11.94 -12.62 -19.23
CA LYS A 228 -13.08 -12.35 -20.13
C LYS A 228 -14.02 -11.27 -19.61
N ASP A 229 -13.93 -10.92 -18.31
CA ASP A 229 -14.83 -9.95 -17.70
C ASP A 229 -14.36 -8.52 -17.95
N TRP A 230 -15.28 -7.58 -17.81
CA TRP A 230 -14.93 -6.18 -17.64
C TRP A 230 -14.64 -5.88 -16.17
N CYS A 231 -13.79 -4.89 -15.91
CA CYS A 231 -13.59 -4.33 -14.59
C CYS A 231 -13.93 -2.85 -14.63
N MET A 232 -14.96 -2.45 -13.88
CA MET A 232 -15.45 -1.08 -13.87
C MET A 232 -15.55 -0.55 -12.46
N MET A 233 -15.12 0.69 -12.26
CA MET A 233 -15.07 1.38 -10.98
C MET A 233 -15.53 2.83 -11.19
N GLN A 234 -16.26 3.34 -10.21
CA GLN A 234 -16.68 4.74 -10.15
C GLN A 234 -16.07 5.42 -8.94
N TYR A 235 -15.69 6.66 -9.13
CA TYR A 235 -15.27 7.58 -8.07
C TYR A 235 -16.12 8.85 -8.21
N HIS A 236 -16.96 9.14 -7.23
CA HIS A 236 -17.88 10.27 -7.22
C HIS A 236 -17.48 11.29 -6.16
N ARG A 237 -17.50 12.58 -6.51
CA ARG A 237 -17.21 13.69 -5.62
C ARG A 237 -18.47 14.57 -5.52
N PRO A 238 -19.37 14.23 -4.57
CA PRO A 238 -20.68 14.91 -4.51
C PRO A 238 -20.57 16.41 -4.26
N ALA A 239 -19.60 16.87 -3.47
CA ALA A 239 -19.43 18.29 -3.17
C ALA A 239 -19.01 19.12 -4.40
N GLU A 240 -18.35 18.50 -5.36
CA GLU A 240 -17.89 19.13 -6.61
C GLU A 240 -18.82 18.85 -7.80
N ALA A 241 -19.86 18.05 -7.59
CA ALA A 241 -20.79 17.56 -8.61
C ALA A 241 -20.07 16.98 -9.83
N ASP A 242 -18.96 16.26 -9.60
CA ASP A 242 -18.19 15.58 -10.64
C ASP A 242 -17.80 14.16 -10.23
N GLY A 243 -17.27 13.39 -11.18
CA GLY A 243 -16.82 12.03 -10.91
C GLY A 243 -16.01 11.46 -12.05
N MET A 244 -15.58 10.21 -11.87
CA MET A 244 -14.83 9.48 -12.87
C MET A 244 -15.32 8.04 -12.91
N VAL A 245 -15.49 7.50 -14.11
CA VAL A 245 -15.66 6.06 -14.33
C VAL A 245 -14.40 5.53 -15.00
N VAL A 246 -13.85 4.48 -14.43
CA VAL A 246 -12.72 3.75 -15.01
C VAL A 246 -13.24 2.41 -15.49
N ALA A 247 -13.09 2.13 -16.79
CA ALA A 247 -13.59 0.93 -17.43
C ALA A 247 -12.46 0.19 -18.14
N PHE A 248 -12.25 -1.06 -17.76
CA PHE A 248 -11.25 -1.95 -18.36
C PHE A 248 -11.95 -3.10 -19.08
N ARG A 249 -11.90 -3.10 -20.43
CA ARG A 249 -12.18 -4.29 -21.19
C ARG A 249 -10.94 -5.19 -21.15
N ARG A 250 -11.04 -6.32 -20.48
CA ARG A 250 -9.92 -7.26 -20.37
C ARG A 250 -9.63 -7.94 -21.71
N HIS A 251 -8.39 -8.39 -21.86
CA HIS A 251 -7.82 -8.85 -23.15
C HIS A 251 -8.53 -10.04 -23.80
N GLN A 252 -9.27 -10.86 -23.05
CA GLN A 252 -10.05 -11.99 -23.57
C GLN A 252 -11.56 -11.74 -23.59
N SER A 253 -12.01 -10.50 -23.28
CA SER A 253 -13.44 -10.24 -23.26
C SER A 253 -14.06 -10.36 -24.66
N PRO A 254 -15.07 -11.21 -24.83
CA PRO A 254 -15.80 -11.33 -26.10
C PRO A 254 -16.78 -10.17 -26.32
N TYR A 255 -17.07 -9.38 -25.27
CA TYR A 255 -18.08 -8.33 -25.30
C TYR A 255 -17.43 -6.99 -25.64
N GLY A 256 -17.97 -6.29 -26.65
CA GLY A 256 -17.51 -4.96 -27.06
C GLY A 256 -18.06 -3.82 -26.22
N SER A 257 -19.08 -4.08 -25.42
CA SER A 257 -19.75 -3.09 -24.56
C SER A 257 -20.13 -3.71 -23.22
N PHE A 258 -20.33 -2.83 -22.24
CA PHE A 258 -20.82 -3.17 -20.90
C PHE A 258 -21.85 -2.12 -20.46
N VAL A 259 -22.94 -2.55 -19.87
CA VAL A 259 -24.00 -1.67 -19.34
C VAL A 259 -24.02 -1.77 -17.82
N CYS A 260 -23.94 -0.65 -17.13
CA CYS A 260 -24.05 -0.57 -15.68
C CYS A 260 -24.81 0.68 -15.25
N ALA A 261 -25.37 0.67 -14.05
CA ALA A 261 -25.94 1.84 -13.42
C ALA A 261 -24.86 2.57 -12.64
N LEU A 262 -24.75 3.89 -12.82
CA LEU A 262 -23.94 4.75 -11.99
C LEU A 262 -24.56 4.84 -10.59
N GLN A 263 -23.70 4.97 -9.58
CA GLN A 263 -24.09 5.02 -8.17
C GLN A 263 -24.02 6.46 -7.65
N GLU A 264 -24.90 6.80 -6.70
CA GLU A 264 -24.87 8.10 -6.00
C GLU A 264 -24.94 9.33 -6.94
N VAL A 265 -25.48 9.15 -8.16
CA VAL A 265 -25.70 10.26 -9.09
C VAL A 265 -27.14 10.75 -8.98
N GLU A 266 -27.37 12.04 -9.19
CA GLU A 266 -28.69 12.63 -9.14
C GLU A 266 -29.44 12.31 -10.45
N ALA A 267 -30.52 11.53 -10.33
CA ALA A 267 -31.26 11.01 -11.50
C ALA A 267 -31.93 12.09 -12.37
N ALA A 268 -32.17 13.28 -11.81
CA ALA A 268 -32.81 14.40 -12.50
C ALA A 268 -31.80 15.40 -13.07
N ALA A 269 -30.50 15.20 -12.88
CA ALA A 269 -29.47 16.09 -13.36
C ALA A 269 -28.95 15.67 -14.74
N ASP A 270 -28.56 16.66 -15.53
CA ASP A 270 -27.82 16.45 -16.78
C ASP A 270 -26.32 16.32 -16.49
N TYR A 271 -25.65 15.37 -17.13
CA TYR A 271 -24.22 15.12 -16.96
C TYR A 271 -23.47 15.29 -18.29
N GLU A 272 -22.41 16.08 -18.27
CA GLU A 272 -21.45 16.14 -19.36
C GLU A 272 -20.42 15.01 -19.21
N VAL A 273 -20.22 14.23 -20.26
CA VAL A 273 -19.24 13.12 -20.27
C VAL A 273 -18.07 13.49 -21.17
N THR A 274 -16.86 13.46 -20.59
CA THR A 274 -15.60 13.65 -21.31
C THR A 274 -14.80 12.34 -21.30
N LEU A 275 -14.30 11.90 -22.47
CA LEU A 275 -13.48 10.68 -22.65
C LEU A 275 -11.98 11.00 -22.61
#